data_2c975cbaaa217d940e3ef8ba2c24382e
#
_entry.id   2c975cbaaa217d940e3ef8ba2c24382e
#
_cell.length_a   1.000
_cell.length_b   1.000
_cell.length_c   1.000
_cell.angle_alpha   90.00
_cell.angle_beta   90.00
_cell.angle_gamma   90.00
#
_symmetry.space_group_name_H-M   'P 1'
#
loop_
_entity.id
_entity.type
_entity.pdbx_description
1 polymer ?
#
loop_
_entity_poly.entity_id
_entity_poly.type
_entity_poly.pdbx_seq_one_letter_code
_entity_poly.pdbx_strand_id
1 'polypeptide(L)'
;MVIAWRHGMVGQVPGQGDALTPRPSLTLPALRQAVATVAPGRLPEMFTKMQEAFVEAGEQGSVTPIHMFYREWAVIVEIERHPETARRLHAAEQALMSDDPQVRDAAIHDAGEIVRAAHRTVAGE
;
A
#
# COMPACT_ATOMS: atom_id res chain seq x y z
N MET A 1 -29.91 -14.38 8.95
CA MET A 1 -29.65 -14.37 9.40
C MET A 1 -28.95 -14.01 9.41
N VAL A 2 -29.04 -13.80 9.10
CA VAL A 2 -28.62 -13.55 9.35
C VAL A 2 -27.97 -13.15 9.26
N ILE A 3 -28.19 -13.00 8.88
CA ILE A 3 -27.78 -12.74 9.11
C ILE A 3 -27.06 -12.44 9.03
N ALA A 4 -27.28 -12.36 8.70
CA ALA A 4 -26.75 -12.14 8.97
C ALA A 4 -26.13 -11.81 8.84
N TRP A 5 -26.46 -11.74 8.42
CA TRP A 5 -26.02 -11.57 8.76
C TRP A 5 -25.40 -11.25 8.58
N ARG A 6 -25.53 -11.16 8.21
CA ARG A 6 -25.20 -10.95 8.49
C ARG A 6 -24.43 -10.71 8.51
N HIS A 7 -24.62 -10.50 8.33
CA HIS A 7 -24.07 -10.33 8.77
C HIS A 7 -23.31 -9.97 8.81
N GLY A 8 -23.42 -9.83 8.30
CA GLY A 8 -22.88 -9.43 8.71
C GLY A 8 -22.49 -8.97 8.82
N MET A 9 -22.82 -8.56 8.53
CA MET A 9 -22.67 -8.03 9.14
C MET A 9 -22.19 -8.09 9.66
N VAL A 10 -22.38 -8.07 9.39
CA VAL A 10 -21.76 -8.16 10.27
C VAL A 10 -20.38 -8.25 10.49
N GLY A 11 -19.82 -8.34 10.73
CA GLY A 11 -18.43 -8.54 10.97
C GLY A 11 -17.54 -7.33 10.81
N GLN A 12 -18.09 -6.21 10.66
CA GLN A 12 -17.33 -4.99 10.43
C GLN A 12 -16.80 -4.43 11.74
N VAL A 13 -15.51 -4.04 11.76
CA VAL A 13 -14.94 -3.36 12.90
C VAL A 13 -15.10 -1.86 12.70
N PRO A 14 -15.84 -1.19 13.61
CA PRO A 14 -16.04 0.25 13.49
C PRO A 14 -14.71 1.00 13.49
N GLY A 15 -14.58 2.00 12.65
CA GLY A 15 -13.39 2.81 12.57
C GLY A 15 -12.35 2.31 11.60
N GLN A 16 -12.40 1.05 11.22
CA GLN A 16 -11.47 0.52 10.23
C GLN A 16 -11.98 0.67 8.81
N GLY A 17 -13.31 0.78 8.66
CA GLY A 17 -13.89 0.80 7.35
C GLY A 17 -13.65 -0.51 6.62
N ASP A 18 -14.16 -0.60 5.43
CA ASP A 18 -13.99 -1.78 4.61
C ASP A 18 -12.75 -1.64 3.76
N ALA A 19 -11.88 -2.64 3.81
CA ALA A 19 -10.78 -2.70 2.87
C ALA A 19 -11.33 -2.99 1.48
N LEU A 20 -10.77 -2.34 0.48
CA LEU A 20 -11.22 -2.48 -0.91
C LEU A 20 -10.90 -3.85 -1.48
N THR A 21 -9.92 -4.53 -0.92
CA THR A 21 -9.51 -5.86 -1.34
C THR A 21 -8.81 -6.54 -0.16
N PRO A 22 -8.83 -7.87 -0.10
CA PRO A 22 -8.03 -8.58 0.92
C PRO A 22 -6.54 -8.33 0.69
N ARG A 23 -5.76 -8.53 1.76
CA ARG A 23 -4.31 -8.43 1.64
C ARG A 23 -3.82 -9.50 0.67
N PRO A 24 -3.07 -9.11 -0.39
CA PRO A 24 -2.64 -10.08 -1.39
C PRO A 24 -1.48 -10.93 -0.90
N SER A 25 -1.36 -12.14 -1.48
CA SER A 25 -0.14 -12.92 -1.33
C SER A 25 1.02 -12.19 -2.01
N LEU A 26 2.25 -12.48 -1.57
CA LEU A 26 3.45 -11.85 -2.15
C LEU A 26 3.85 -12.57 -3.44
N THR A 27 2.99 -12.50 -4.43
CA THR A 27 3.23 -13.03 -5.78
C THR A 27 2.88 -11.93 -6.77
N LEU A 28 3.52 -11.96 -7.92
CA LEU A 28 3.27 -10.94 -8.94
C LEU A 28 1.80 -10.92 -9.39
N PRO A 29 1.17 -12.06 -9.70
CA PRO A 29 -0.24 -12.02 -10.10
C PRO A 29 -1.16 -11.45 -9.03
N ALA A 30 -0.95 -11.82 -7.75
CA ALA A 30 -1.80 -11.33 -6.67
C ALA A 30 -1.60 -9.85 -6.43
N LEU A 31 -0.35 -9.37 -6.44
CA LEU A 31 -0.06 -7.96 -6.26
C LEU A 31 -0.61 -7.13 -7.42
N ARG A 32 -0.46 -7.61 -8.65
CA ARG A 32 -0.98 -6.90 -9.81
C ARG A 32 -2.50 -6.79 -9.74
N GLN A 33 -3.17 -7.87 -9.36
CA GLN A 33 -4.62 -7.85 -9.20
C GLN A 33 -5.04 -6.83 -8.15
N ALA A 34 -4.34 -6.81 -7.02
CA ALA A 34 -4.66 -5.89 -5.94
C ALA A 34 -4.45 -4.43 -6.38
N VAL A 35 -3.33 -4.14 -7.06
CA VAL A 35 -3.08 -2.78 -7.57
C VAL A 35 -4.14 -2.38 -8.58
N ALA A 36 -4.56 -3.30 -9.45
CA ALA A 36 -5.62 -3.03 -10.41
C ALA A 36 -6.93 -2.66 -9.70
N THR A 37 -7.14 -3.20 -8.51
CA THR A 37 -8.36 -2.92 -7.73
C THR A 37 -8.26 -1.60 -6.97
N VAL A 38 -7.12 -1.34 -6.29
CA VAL A 38 -7.05 -0.21 -5.35
C VAL A 38 -6.38 1.02 -5.96
N ALA A 39 -5.53 0.85 -6.97
CA ALA A 39 -4.79 1.97 -7.55
C ALA A 39 -4.46 1.67 -9.02
N PRO A 40 -5.48 1.51 -9.88
CA PRO A 40 -5.24 1.09 -11.25
C PRO A 40 -4.34 2.04 -12.04
N GLY A 41 -4.33 3.32 -11.70
CA GLY A 41 -3.47 4.29 -12.36
C GLY A 41 -1.99 4.05 -12.12
N ARG A 42 -1.63 3.22 -11.16
CA ARG A 42 -0.23 2.92 -10.85
C ARG A 42 0.28 1.64 -11.53
N LEU A 43 -0.56 0.96 -12.31
CA LEU A 43 -0.12 -0.25 -12.99
C LEU A 43 1.08 -0.01 -13.93
N PRO A 44 1.12 1.09 -14.71
CA PRO A 44 2.30 1.34 -15.55
C PRO A 44 3.58 1.51 -14.73
N GLU A 45 3.50 2.20 -13.60
CA GLU A 45 4.63 2.36 -12.69
C GLU A 45 5.07 1.00 -12.14
N MET A 46 4.11 0.17 -11.72
CA MET A 46 4.40 -1.15 -11.21
C MET A 46 5.16 -1.98 -12.24
N PHE A 47 4.72 -1.92 -13.50
CA PHE A 47 5.35 -2.69 -14.57
C PHE A 47 6.79 -2.23 -14.79
N THR A 48 7.03 -0.92 -14.80
CA THR A 48 8.36 -0.36 -14.95
C THR A 48 9.28 -0.79 -13.81
N LYS A 49 8.78 -0.71 -12.58
CA LYS A 49 9.57 -1.10 -11.41
C LYS A 49 9.87 -2.59 -11.39
N MET A 50 8.93 -3.41 -11.88
CA MET A 50 9.17 -4.84 -12.00
C MET A 50 10.31 -5.12 -12.98
N GLN A 51 10.31 -4.44 -14.13
CA GLN A 51 11.38 -4.63 -15.10
C GLN A 51 12.73 -4.21 -14.54
N GLU A 52 12.75 -3.08 -13.81
CA GLU A 52 14.00 -2.62 -13.18
C GLU A 52 14.51 -3.63 -12.17
N ALA A 53 13.60 -4.23 -11.37
CA ALA A 53 13.98 -5.22 -10.39
C ALA A 53 14.58 -6.47 -11.03
N PHE A 54 14.02 -6.92 -12.15
CA PHE A 54 14.55 -8.08 -12.86
C PHE A 54 15.93 -7.80 -13.45
N VAL A 55 16.13 -6.61 -14.04
CA VAL A 55 17.43 -6.24 -14.58
C VAL A 55 18.47 -6.20 -13.46
N GLU A 56 18.12 -5.57 -12.35
CA GLU A 56 19.02 -5.43 -11.22
C GLU A 56 19.38 -6.80 -10.63
N ALA A 57 18.38 -7.70 -10.51
CA ALA A 57 18.61 -9.05 -10.02
C ALA A 57 19.60 -9.79 -10.91
N GLY A 58 19.46 -9.64 -12.24
CA GLY A 58 20.38 -10.25 -13.17
C GLY A 58 21.80 -9.72 -13.05
N GLU A 59 21.92 -8.40 -12.87
CA GLU A 59 23.23 -7.75 -12.73
C GLU A 59 23.92 -8.15 -11.43
N GLN A 60 23.15 -8.30 -10.34
CA GLN A 60 23.71 -8.62 -9.04
C GLN A 60 23.86 -10.13 -8.81
N GLY A 61 23.22 -10.93 -9.65
CA GLY A 61 23.17 -12.38 -9.42
C GLY A 61 22.42 -12.71 -8.14
N SER A 62 21.35 -11.97 -7.82
CA SER A 62 20.63 -12.09 -6.55
C SER A 62 19.14 -11.86 -6.78
N VAL A 63 18.30 -12.58 -6.02
CA VAL A 63 16.84 -12.38 -6.07
C VAL A 63 16.39 -11.22 -5.16
N THR A 64 17.30 -10.62 -4.40
CA THR A 64 16.96 -9.57 -3.46
C THR A 64 16.17 -8.43 -4.07
N PRO A 65 16.55 -7.88 -5.25
CA PRO A 65 15.78 -6.79 -5.84
C PRO A 65 14.32 -7.19 -6.14
N ILE A 66 14.08 -8.45 -6.51
CA ILE A 66 12.73 -8.93 -6.79
C ILE A 66 11.92 -9.01 -5.48
N HIS A 67 12.53 -9.52 -4.40
CA HIS A 67 11.85 -9.56 -3.10
C HIS A 67 11.54 -8.17 -2.60
N MET A 68 12.45 -7.21 -2.81
CA MET A 68 12.21 -5.83 -2.41
C MET A 68 11.07 -5.21 -3.20
N PHE A 69 10.97 -5.55 -4.49
CA PHE A 69 9.84 -5.11 -5.32
C PHE A 69 8.53 -5.64 -4.74
N TYR A 70 8.45 -6.92 -4.39
CA TYR A 70 7.24 -7.48 -3.81
C TYR A 70 6.85 -6.77 -2.52
N ARG A 71 7.83 -6.54 -1.64
CA ARG A 71 7.56 -5.89 -0.36
C ARG A 71 7.07 -4.46 -0.55
N GLU A 72 7.72 -3.73 -1.43
CA GLU A 72 7.36 -2.34 -1.69
C GLU A 72 5.93 -2.22 -2.19
N TRP A 73 5.56 -3.07 -3.15
CA TRP A 73 4.21 -3.02 -3.70
C TRP A 73 3.17 -3.58 -2.74
N ALA A 74 3.55 -4.51 -1.87
CA ALA A 74 2.67 -4.96 -0.80
C ALA A 74 2.37 -3.82 0.17
N VAL A 75 3.36 -2.97 0.47
CA VAL A 75 3.16 -1.79 1.32
C VAL A 75 2.21 -0.81 0.65
N ILE A 76 2.40 -0.56 -0.64
CA ILE A 76 1.52 0.34 -1.39
C ILE A 76 0.08 -0.19 -1.34
N VAL A 77 -0.13 -1.48 -1.58
CA VAL A 77 -1.45 -2.07 -1.51
C VAL A 77 -2.02 -1.98 -0.10
N GLU A 78 -1.19 -2.22 0.92
CA GLU A 78 -1.67 -2.15 2.31
C GLU A 78 -2.24 -0.77 2.62
N ILE A 79 -1.60 0.28 2.13
CA ILE A 79 -2.10 1.64 2.33
C ILE A 79 -3.36 1.88 1.49
N GLU A 80 -3.28 1.56 0.19
CA GLU A 80 -4.34 1.93 -0.74
C GLU A 80 -5.63 1.13 -0.54
N ARG A 81 -5.54 -0.07 0.05
CA ARG A 81 -6.74 -0.87 0.28
C ARG A 81 -7.59 -0.33 1.44
N HIS A 82 -7.06 0.60 2.23
CA HIS A 82 -7.80 1.28 3.30
C HIS A 82 -8.02 2.74 2.90
N PRO A 83 -9.23 3.09 2.42
CA PRO A 83 -9.47 4.45 1.87
C PRO A 83 -9.13 5.58 2.81
N GLU A 84 -9.39 5.43 4.11
CA GLU A 84 -9.04 6.49 5.08
C GLU A 84 -7.54 6.72 5.12
N THR A 85 -6.79 5.63 5.23
CA THR A 85 -5.32 5.70 5.30
C THR A 85 -4.75 6.28 4.01
N ALA A 86 -5.30 5.85 2.87
CA ALA A 86 -4.87 6.36 1.56
C ALA A 86 -5.09 7.86 1.47
N ARG A 87 -6.27 8.34 1.92
CA ARG A 87 -6.56 9.77 1.89
C ARG A 87 -5.60 10.56 2.77
N ARG A 88 -5.30 10.04 3.95
CA ARG A 88 -4.36 10.70 4.86
C ARG A 88 -2.97 10.81 4.23
N LEU A 89 -2.50 9.75 3.59
CA LEU A 89 -1.18 9.79 2.95
C LEU A 89 -1.18 10.76 1.78
N HIS A 90 -2.22 10.72 0.93
CA HIS A 90 -2.29 11.61 -0.22
C HIS A 90 -2.36 13.08 0.23
N ALA A 91 -3.08 13.36 1.33
CA ALA A 91 -3.14 14.71 1.88
C ALA A 91 -1.78 15.15 2.40
N ALA A 92 -1.05 14.26 3.08
CA ALA A 92 0.29 14.57 3.57
C ALA A 92 1.23 14.84 2.39
N GLU A 93 1.14 14.06 1.33
CA GLU A 93 1.97 14.27 0.14
C GLU A 93 1.70 15.63 -0.48
N GLN A 94 0.43 16.05 -0.53
CA GLN A 94 0.09 17.39 -1.02
C GLN A 94 0.66 18.47 -0.11
N ALA A 95 0.60 18.26 1.19
CA ALA A 95 1.09 19.25 2.16
C ALA A 95 2.60 19.42 2.12
N LEU A 96 3.34 18.44 1.58
CA LEU A 96 4.78 18.58 1.38
C LEU A 96 5.12 19.71 0.41
N MET A 97 4.16 20.12 -0.42
CA MET A 97 4.35 21.21 -1.38
C MET A 97 4.08 22.58 -0.77
N SER A 98 3.68 22.65 0.49
CA SER A 98 3.34 23.90 1.15
C SER A 98 4.59 24.78 1.33
N ASP A 99 4.38 26.08 1.27
CA ASP A 99 5.45 27.05 1.57
C ASP A 99 5.70 27.19 3.07
N ASP A 100 4.75 26.73 3.90
CA ASP A 100 4.86 26.83 5.35
C ASP A 100 5.68 25.68 5.90
N PRO A 101 6.85 25.96 6.54
CA PRO A 101 7.70 24.89 7.08
C PRO A 101 7.00 24.02 8.12
N GLN A 102 6.09 24.60 8.93
CA GLN A 102 5.38 23.81 9.93
C GLN A 102 4.43 22.81 9.29
N VAL A 103 3.77 23.23 8.20
CA VAL A 103 2.89 22.33 7.47
C VAL A 103 3.70 21.19 6.84
N ARG A 104 4.84 21.53 6.24
CA ARG A 104 5.70 20.49 5.64
C ARG A 104 6.21 19.49 6.69
N ASP A 105 6.65 20.00 7.85
CA ASP A 105 7.18 19.14 8.91
C ASP A 105 6.12 18.18 9.44
N ALA A 106 4.90 18.68 9.65
CA ALA A 106 3.79 17.84 10.07
C ALA A 106 3.46 16.79 9.02
N ALA A 107 3.52 17.16 7.74
CA ALA A 107 3.25 16.24 6.65
C ALA A 107 4.31 15.14 6.56
N ILE A 108 5.59 15.48 6.74
CA ILE A 108 6.67 14.49 6.76
C ILE A 108 6.45 13.49 7.88
N HIS A 109 6.08 13.98 9.05
CA HIS A 109 5.83 13.12 10.20
C HIS A 109 4.64 12.18 9.94
N ASP A 110 3.53 12.73 9.45
CA ASP A 110 2.33 11.93 9.22
C ASP A 110 2.55 10.88 8.13
N ALA A 111 3.15 11.29 7.01
CA ALA A 111 3.45 10.35 5.93
C ALA A 111 4.39 9.24 6.43
N GLY A 112 5.40 9.61 7.22
CA GLY A 112 6.34 8.64 7.78
C GLY A 112 5.66 7.63 8.67
N GLU A 113 4.73 8.07 9.52
CA GLU A 113 3.99 7.17 10.40
C GLU A 113 3.16 6.17 9.60
N ILE A 114 2.45 6.66 8.58
CA ILE A 114 1.61 5.81 7.76
C ILE A 114 2.44 4.74 7.07
N VAL A 115 3.55 5.14 6.45
CA VAL A 115 4.38 4.21 5.70
C VAL A 115 5.03 3.19 6.63
N ARG A 116 5.54 3.63 7.79
CA ARG A 116 6.15 2.71 8.75
C ARG A 116 5.15 1.70 9.29
N ALA A 117 3.91 2.15 9.56
CA ALA A 117 2.87 1.24 10.03
C ALA A 117 2.55 0.19 8.98
N ALA A 118 2.48 0.59 7.71
CA ALA A 118 2.21 -0.35 6.63
C ALA A 118 3.35 -1.36 6.47
N HIS A 119 4.59 -0.91 6.62
CA HIS A 119 5.74 -1.82 6.57
C HIS A 119 5.68 -2.86 7.68
N ARG A 120 5.32 -2.44 8.90
CA ARG A 120 5.19 -3.38 10.02
C ARG A 120 4.11 -4.41 9.73
N THR A 121 2.97 -3.95 9.20
CA THR A 121 1.86 -4.84 8.88
C THR A 121 2.26 -5.88 7.83
N VAL A 122 2.93 -5.44 6.78
CA VAL A 122 3.38 -6.35 5.71
C VAL A 122 4.41 -7.33 6.24
N ALA A 123 5.25 -6.90 7.17
CA ALA A 123 6.27 -7.78 7.77
C ALA A 123 5.67 -8.76 8.80
N GLY A 124 4.38 -8.64 9.11
CA GLY A 124 3.72 -9.55 10.06
C GLY A 124 3.85 -9.11 11.52
N GLU A 125 4.12 -7.83 11.73
CA GLU A 125 4.26 -7.29 13.09
C GLU A 125 3.00 -6.63 13.60
#